data_f02bba60cc44a90259304dd9e64102a5
#
_entry.id   f02bba60cc44a90259304dd9e64102a5
#
_cell.length_a   1.000
_cell.length_b   1.000
_cell.length_c   1.000
_cell.angle_alpha   90.00
_cell.angle_beta   90.00
_cell.angle_gamma   90.00
#
_symmetry.space_group_name_H-M   'P 1'
#
loop_
_entity.id
_entity.type
_entity.pdbx_description
1 polymer ?
#
loop_
_entity_poly.entity_id
_entity_poly.type
_entity_poly.pdbx_seq_one_letter_code
_entity_poly.pdbx_strand_id
1 'polypeptide(L)'
;MQNARLEEVQVGIKTAGRNINNLRYADDTTLMGESKEELKSLLMNGKEESEKAGLKLNIQKTKIMASGPIPSWKIDRETLETLREFILGGSKITAGDDCSHEIKTCLLFGRKAMPNLDSILKSRDITLLTKICLVKAMVFPVAVYGCESWTIKKAEHQRINAFELWCWRRLLRVPWTARRSNQSILKEISPEYSLEELMLRRKLQYFDHLMQRADSLEKTSMLRNIEGRRRRG
;
A
#
# COMPACT_ATOMS: atom_id res chain seq x y z
N MET A 1 12.78 6.31 -20.55
CA MET A 1 11.82 7.28 -19.98
C MET A 1 12.40 8.29 -18.97
N GLN A 2 13.72 8.28 -18.70
CA GLN A 2 14.33 9.27 -17.77
C GLN A 2 14.49 10.68 -18.35
N ASN A 3 14.30 10.91 -19.63
CA ASN A 3 14.61 12.18 -20.31
C ASN A 3 13.40 13.01 -20.77
N ALA A 4 12.16 12.63 -20.49
CA ALA A 4 11.04 13.54 -20.68
C ALA A 4 11.07 14.55 -19.53
N ARG A 5 11.85 15.61 -19.65
CA ARG A 5 11.70 16.85 -18.89
C ARG A 5 10.33 17.43 -19.23
N LEU A 6 9.31 17.04 -18.47
CA LEU A 6 8.15 17.88 -18.30
C LEU A 6 8.70 19.09 -17.53
N GLU A 7 8.96 20.18 -18.27
CA GLU A 7 9.47 21.42 -17.70
C GLU A 7 8.66 21.79 -16.47
N GLU A 8 9.31 22.46 -15.52
CA GLU A 8 8.74 23.04 -14.29
C GLU A 8 7.64 24.06 -14.61
N VAL A 9 6.57 23.59 -15.21
CA VAL A 9 5.34 24.36 -15.29
C VAL A 9 4.76 24.35 -13.88
N GLN A 10 4.30 25.52 -13.38
CA GLN A 10 3.65 25.68 -12.06
C GLN A 10 2.34 24.88 -11.91
N VAL A 11 2.22 23.78 -12.63
CA VAL A 11 1.07 22.88 -12.75
C VAL A 11 1.31 21.67 -11.85
N GLY A 12 0.30 21.28 -11.08
CA GLY A 12 0.35 20.14 -10.18
C GLY A 12 -0.15 20.46 -8.79
N ILE A 13 -0.20 19.45 -7.94
CA ILE A 13 -0.64 19.58 -6.54
C ILE A 13 0.50 20.17 -5.70
N LYS A 14 0.23 21.24 -4.97
CA LYS A 14 1.20 21.83 -4.04
C LYS A 14 1.32 21.00 -2.78
N THR A 15 2.44 20.31 -2.63
CA THR A 15 2.73 19.55 -1.41
C THR A 15 4.07 20.00 -0.85
N ALA A 16 4.08 20.43 0.41
CA ALA A 16 5.28 20.85 1.14
C ALA A 16 6.10 21.95 0.41
N GLY A 17 5.42 22.87 -0.32
CA GLY A 17 6.05 23.97 -1.05
C GLY A 17 6.64 23.60 -2.41
N ARG A 18 6.46 22.36 -2.86
CA ARG A 18 6.83 21.88 -4.19
C ARG A 18 5.57 21.51 -4.97
N ASN A 19 5.57 21.73 -6.28
CA ASN A 19 4.51 21.25 -7.16
C ASN A 19 4.83 19.81 -7.57
N ILE A 20 3.89 18.88 -7.35
CA ILE A 20 3.96 17.51 -7.83
C ILE A 20 2.93 17.38 -8.93
N ASN A 21 3.39 17.12 -10.15
CA ASN A 21 2.52 16.91 -11.29
C ASN A 21 2.52 15.46 -11.79
N ASN A 22 3.50 14.64 -11.39
CA ASN A 22 3.54 13.22 -11.76
C ASN A 22 4.22 12.36 -10.70
N LEU A 23 3.79 11.09 -10.62
CA LEU A 23 4.47 9.99 -9.92
C LEU A 23 4.70 8.88 -10.94
N ARG A 24 5.89 8.29 -10.94
CA ARG A 24 6.26 7.22 -11.88
C ARG A 24 6.70 5.98 -11.12
N TYR A 25 6.17 4.85 -11.53
CA TYR A 25 6.58 3.55 -11.03
C TYR A 25 6.66 2.56 -12.21
N ALA A 26 7.87 2.17 -12.58
CA ALA A 26 8.15 1.37 -13.77
C ALA A 26 7.53 1.98 -15.04
N ASP A 27 6.53 1.33 -15.63
CA ASP A 27 5.76 1.75 -16.78
C ASP A 27 4.48 2.53 -16.42
N ASP A 28 4.08 2.50 -15.16
CA ASP A 28 2.92 3.23 -14.67
C ASP A 28 3.30 4.70 -14.37
N THR A 29 2.48 5.62 -14.86
CA THR A 29 2.62 7.06 -14.59
C THR A 29 1.29 7.59 -14.07
N THR A 30 1.32 8.23 -12.89
CA THR A 30 0.18 8.96 -12.33
C THR A 30 0.40 10.44 -12.52
N LEU A 31 -0.49 11.12 -13.22
CA LEU A 31 -0.49 12.57 -13.39
C LEU A 31 -1.41 13.21 -12.33
N MET A 32 -1.00 14.34 -11.78
CA MET A 32 -1.72 15.06 -10.74
C MET A 32 -1.92 16.51 -11.15
N GLY A 33 -3.13 17.04 -10.96
CA GLY A 33 -3.46 18.43 -11.22
C GLY A 33 -4.61 18.89 -10.34
N GLU A 34 -4.66 20.19 -10.04
CA GLU A 34 -5.73 20.82 -9.23
C GLU A 34 -7.00 21.05 -10.06
N SER A 35 -6.87 21.15 -11.39
CA SER A 35 -7.99 21.37 -12.31
C SER A 35 -8.02 20.32 -13.43
N LYS A 36 -9.19 20.21 -14.07
CA LYS A 36 -9.40 19.33 -15.22
C LYS A 36 -8.56 19.77 -16.42
N GLU A 37 -8.45 21.07 -16.63
CA GLU A 37 -7.69 21.70 -17.72
C GLU A 37 -6.21 21.42 -17.59
N GLU A 38 -5.66 21.58 -16.38
CA GLU A 38 -4.28 21.24 -16.06
C GLU A 38 -3.96 19.77 -16.31
N LEU A 39 -4.82 18.89 -15.78
CA LEU A 39 -4.62 17.45 -15.94
C LEU A 39 -4.69 17.04 -17.42
N LYS A 40 -5.57 17.69 -18.22
CA LYS A 40 -5.65 17.49 -19.65
C LYS A 40 -4.36 17.93 -20.37
N SER A 41 -3.84 19.09 -20.02
CA SER A 41 -2.57 19.61 -20.58
C SER A 41 -1.41 18.68 -20.27
N LEU A 42 -1.27 18.24 -19.00
CA LEU A 42 -0.25 17.28 -18.58
C LEU A 42 -0.34 15.96 -19.35
N LEU A 43 -1.56 15.45 -19.54
CA LEU A 43 -1.78 14.19 -20.25
C LEU A 43 -1.44 14.30 -21.73
N MET A 44 -1.82 15.40 -22.39
CA MET A 44 -1.52 15.62 -23.81
C MET A 44 -0.01 15.79 -24.02
N ASN A 45 0.66 16.56 -23.19
CA ASN A 45 2.12 16.70 -23.22
C ASN A 45 2.82 15.35 -23.00
N GLY A 46 2.36 14.58 -22.01
CA GLY A 46 2.89 13.24 -21.74
C GLY A 46 2.68 12.27 -22.90
N LYS A 47 1.54 12.36 -23.60
CA LYS A 47 1.23 11.58 -24.81
C LYS A 47 2.19 11.95 -25.94
N GLU A 48 2.36 13.23 -26.26
CA GLU A 48 3.24 13.69 -27.33
C GLU A 48 4.71 13.28 -27.09
N GLU A 49 5.20 13.45 -25.87
CA GLU A 49 6.57 13.03 -25.51
C GLU A 49 6.75 11.50 -25.57
N SER A 50 5.73 10.75 -25.18
CA SER A 50 5.74 9.28 -25.31
C SER A 50 5.75 8.83 -26.75
N GLU A 51 4.96 9.47 -27.62
CA GLU A 51 4.90 9.17 -29.06
C GLU A 51 6.25 9.47 -29.75
N LYS A 52 6.94 10.55 -29.40
CA LYS A 52 8.31 10.85 -29.87
C LYS A 52 9.31 9.74 -29.50
N ALA A 53 9.09 9.07 -28.37
CA ALA A 53 9.88 7.93 -27.92
C ALA A 53 9.40 6.58 -28.49
N GLY A 54 8.43 6.58 -29.40
CA GLY A 54 7.84 5.36 -29.98
C GLY A 54 6.89 4.62 -29.04
N LEU A 55 6.48 5.22 -27.94
CA LEU A 55 5.55 4.61 -26.96
C LEU A 55 4.14 5.17 -27.17
N LYS A 56 3.14 4.28 -27.12
CA LYS A 56 1.73 4.67 -27.24
C LYS A 56 1.03 4.61 -25.90
N LEU A 57 0.25 5.65 -25.59
CA LEU A 57 -0.63 5.67 -24.43
C LEU A 57 -1.72 4.61 -24.57
N ASN A 58 -1.86 3.75 -23.56
CA ASN A 58 -2.95 2.77 -23.52
C ASN A 58 -4.19 3.41 -22.86
N ILE A 59 -5.11 3.91 -23.69
CA ILE A 59 -6.32 4.61 -23.25
C ILE A 59 -7.23 3.72 -22.40
N GLN A 60 -7.34 2.43 -22.74
CA GLN A 60 -8.17 1.49 -21.97
C GLN A 60 -7.67 1.24 -20.56
N LYS A 61 -6.34 1.29 -20.35
CA LYS A 61 -5.72 1.18 -19.04
C LYS A 61 -5.64 2.53 -18.30
N THR A 62 -5.76 3.64 -19.01
CA THR A 62 -5.72 4.98 -18.44
C THR A 62 -7.04 5.27 -17.72
N LYS A 63 -6.95 5.64 -16.45
CA LYS A 63 -8.11 5.90 -15.58
C LYS A 63 -7.97 7.28 -14.95
N ILE A 64 -9.10 7.88 -14.62
CA ILE A 64 -9.15 9.19 -13.95
C ILE A 64 -9.78 9.03 -12.58
N MET A 65 -9.19 9.68 -11.58
CA MET A 65 -9.76 9.81 -10.25
C MET A 65 -9.85 11.29 -9.86
N ALA A 66 -10.95 11.69 -9.22
CA ALA A 66 -11.07 13.00 -8.59
C ALA A 66 -11.85 12.93 -7.29
N SER A 67 -11.65 13.94 -6.45
CA SER A 67 -12.36 14.12 -5.18
C SER A 67 -13.80 14.61 -5.33
N GLY A 68 -14.22 14.99 -6.55
CA GLY A 68 -15.57 15.49 -6.86
C GLY A 68 -16.19 14.82 -8.09
N PRO A 69 -17.44 15.16 -8.44
CA PRO A 69 -18.10 14.65 -9.62
C PRO A 69 -17.36 15.12 -10.88
N ILE A 70 -16.87 14.19 -11.68
CA ILE A 70 -16.25 14.48 -12.96
C ILE A 70 -17.25 14.20 -14.08
N PRO A 71 -17.51 15.17 -14.97
CA PRO A 71 -18.19 14.90 -16.22
C PRO A 71 -17.31 13.99 -17.09
N SER A 72 -17.93 13.20 -17.97
CA SER A 72 -17.23 12.29 -18.88
C SER A 72 -16.06 12.98 -19.57
N TRP A 73 -14.91 12.32 -19.58
CA TRP A 73 -13.70 12.82 -20.22
C TRP A 73 -13.38 12.00 -21.46
N LYS A 74 -13.08 12.70 -22.58
CA LYS A 74 -12.74 12.05 -23.83
C LYS A 74 -11.34 12.45 -24.28
N ILE A 75 -10.58 11.46 -24.73
CA ILE A 75 -9.29 11.61 -25.43
C ILE A 75 -9.41 10.86 -26.75
N ASP A 76 -9.02 11.49 -27.85
CA ASP A 76 -9.05 10.89 -29.18
C ASP A 76 -10.38 10.18 -29.51
N ARG A 77 -11.52 10.76 -29.11
CA ARG A 77 -12.90 10.24 -29.24
C ARG A 77 -13.22 9.04 -28.33
N GLU A 78 -12.27 8.51 -27.57
CA GLU A 78 -12.52 7.48 -26.55
C GLU A 78 -12.84 8.11 -25.18
N THR A 79 -13.80 7.51 -24.47
CA THR A 79 -14.19 7.99 -23.14
C THR A 79 -13.29 7.32 -22.10
N LEU A 80 -12.64 8.12 -21.28
CA LEU A 80 -11.88 7.62 -20.13
C LEU A 80 -12.81 7.20 -19.00
N GLU A 81 -12.51 6.07 -18.39
CA GLU A 81 -13.23 5.59 -17.23
C GLU A 81 -12.86 6.42 -15.99
N THR A 82 -13.87 6.91 -15.30
CA THR A 82 -13.71 7.63 -14.04
C THR A 82 -13.87 6.65 -12.88
N LEU A 83 -12.87 6.56 -12.03
CA LEU A 83 -12.86 5.68 -10.87
C LEU A 83 -12.85 6.48 -9.57
N ARG A 84 -13.41 5.90 -8.51
CA ARG A 84 -13.28 6.41 -7.13
C ARG A 84 -12.07 5.85 -6.41
N GLU A 85 -11.44 4.86 -7.00
CA GLU A 85 -10.30 4.13 -6.45
C GLU A 85 -9.47 3.54 -7.59
N PHE A 86 -8.17 3.47 -7.42
CA PHE A 86 -7.27 2.80 -8.37
C PHE A 86 -6.12 2.11 -7.65
N ILE A 87 -5.43 1.22 -8.38
CA ILE A 87 -4.27 0.49 -7.84
C ILE A 87 -3.01 1.09 -8.45
N LEU A 88 -2.09 1.55 -7.61
CA LEU A 88 -0.76 2.01 -8.00
C LEU A 88 0.29 1.23 -7.20
N GLY A 89 1.25 0.62 -7.90
CA GLY A 89 2.31 -0.16 -7.25
C GLY A 89 1.81 -1.30 -6.36
N GLY A 90 0.61 -1.85 -6.66
CA GLY A 90 -0.02 -2.90 -5.86
C GLY A 90 -0.83 -2.39 -4.66
N SER A 91 -0.79 -1.09 -4.36
CA SER A 91 -1.58 -0.47 -3.28
C SER A 91 -2.82 0.22 -3.84
N LYS A 92 -3.95 0.06 -3.14
CA LYS A 92 -5.22 0.67 -3.51
C LYS A 92 -5.29 2.10 -2.98
N ILE A 93 -5.36 3.07 -3.89
CA ILE A 93 -5.54 4.47 -3.58
C ILE A 93 -7.03 4.79 -3.67
N THR A 94 -7.57 5.38 -2.61
CA THR A 94 -8.97 5.82 -2.51
C THR A 94 -9.02 7.32 -2.22
N ALA A 95 -10.11 7.97 -2.56
CA ALA A 95 -10.33 9.38 -2.24
C ALA A 95 -10.48 9.66 -0.72
N GLY A 96 -10.55 8.63 0.11
CA GLY A 96 -10.61 8.71 1.57
C GLY A 96 -9.47 7.95 2.23
N ASP A 97 -9.11 8.33 3.47
CA ASP A 97 -8.01 7.74 4.25
C ASP A 97 -8.34 6.34 4.82
N ASP A 98 -9.22 5.56 4.18
CA ASP A 98 -9.64 4.26 4.69
C ASP A 98 -8.84 3.09 4.10
N CYS A 99 -7.89 2.60 4.87
CA CYS A 99 -7.07 1.43 4.52
C CYS A 99 -7.76 0.08 4.82
N SER A 100 -9.01 0.08 5.33
CA SER A 100 -9.68 -1.16 5.79
C SER A 100 -9.83 -2.21 4.68
N HIS A 101 -10.06 -1.78 3.44
CA HIS A 101 -10.19 -2.70 2.32
C HIS A 101 -8.83 -3.34 1.96
N GLU A 102 -7.78 -2.54 1.94
CA GLU A 102 -6.41 -3.01 1.64
C GLU A 102 -5.94 -4.00 2.69
N ILE A 103 -6.10 -3.66 3.99
CA ILE A 103 -5.79 -4.55 5.11
C ILE A 103 -6.52 -5.89 4.95
N LYS A 104 -7.82 -5.88 4.67
CA LYS A 104 -8.60 -7.11 4.44
C LYS A 104 -8.06 -7.92 3.28
N THR A 105 -7.68 -7.28 2.19
CA THR A 105 -7.15 -7.93 0.98
C THR A 105 -5.79 -8.57 1.27
N CYS A 106 -4.87 -7.87 1.93
CA CYS A 106 -3.57 -8.42 2.31
C CYS A 106 -3.69 -9.59 3.29
N LEU A 107 -4.56 -9.50 4.30
CA LEU A 107 -4.85 -10.62 5.20
C LEU A 107 -5.46 -11.82 4.46
N LEU A 108 -6.30 -11.58 3.45
CA LEU A 108 -6.83 -12.65 2.61
C LEU A 108 -5.73 -13.33 1.79
N PHE A 109 -4.79 -12.57 1.22
CA PHE A 109 -3.63 -13.14 0.53
C PHE A 109 -2.74 -13.94 1.49
N GLY A 110 -2.50 -13.45 2.71
CA GLY A 110 -1.81 -14.21 3.74
C GLY A 110 -2.53 -15.54 4.06
N ARG A 111 -3.87 -15.52 4.13
CA ARG A 111 -4.67 -16.75 4.31
C ARG A 111 -4.54 -17.70 3.13
N LYS A 112 -4.46 -17.20 1.90
CA LYS A 112 -4.25 -18.03 0.69
C LYS A 112 -2.82 -18.58 0.60
N ALA A 113 -1.83 -17.90 1.16
CA ALA A 113 -0.45 -18.38 1.21
C ALA A 113 -0.25 -19.55 2.19
N MET A 114 -1.00 -19.57 3.29
CA MET A 114 -0.86 -20.56 4.36
C MET A 114 -1.06 -22.02 3.91
N PRO A 115 -2.04 -22.39 3.05
CA PRO A 115 -2.19 -23.76 2.54
C PRO A 115 -0.98 -24.28 1.76
N ASN A 116 -0.20 -23.43 1.12
CA ASN A 116 1.00 -23.84 0.39
C ASN A 116 2.08 -24.43 1.33
N LEU A 117 1.99 -24.13 2.62
CA LEU A 117 2.87 -24.66 3.64
C LEU A 117 2.32 -25.94 4.31
N ASP A 118 1.12 -26.40 3.97
CA ASP A 118 0.43 -27.49 4.66
C ASP A 118 1.25 -28.80 4.71
N SER A 119 1.96 -29.14 3.63
CA SER A 119 2.82 -30.34 3.60
C SER A 119 3.92 -30.26 4.64
N ILE A 120 4.57 -29.10 4.74
CA ILE A 120 5.66 -28.84 5.69
C ILE A 120 5.11 -28.75 7.11
N LEU A 121 4.02 -28.03 7.31
CA LEU A 121 3.38 -27.89 8.63
C LEU A 121 2.85 -29.22 9.17
N LYS A 122 2.51 -30.16 8.28
CA LYS A 122 2.05 -31.53 8.65
C LYS A 122 3.20 -32.48 8.94
N SER A 123 4.40 -32.25 8.44
CA SER A 123 5.56 -33.12 8.72
C SER A 123 5.86 -33.19 10.21
N ARG A 124 6.19 -34.40 10.69
CA ARG A 124 6.65 -34.63 12.06
C ARG A 124 8.15 -34.41 12.24
N ASP A 125 8.89 -34.46 11.14
CA ASP A 125 10.37 -34.33 11.13
C ASP A 125 10.82 -32.88 11.26
N ILE A 126 9.90 -31.92 11.07
CA ILE A 126 10.20 -30.50 11.14
C ILE A 126 9.81 -29.97 12.52
N THR A 127 10.76 -29.32 13.18
CA THR A 127 10.56 -28.77 14.53
C THR A 127 9.52 -27.65 14.54
N LEU A 128 8.88 -27.43 15.68
CA LEU A 128 7.91 -26.35 15.87
C LEU A 128 8.54 -24.98 15.56
N LEU A 129 9.77 -24.76 16.02
CA LEU A 129 10.48 -23.50 15.79
C LEU A 129 10.68 -23.23 14.29
N THR A 130 11.11 -24.22 13.52
CA THR A 130 11.26 -24.08 12.05
C THR A 130 9.92 -23.75 11.38
N LYS A 131 8.83 -24.38 11.81
CA LYS A 131 7.49 -24.08 11.30
C LYS A 131 7.05 -22.63 11.60
N ILE A 132 7.35 -22.13 12.79
CA ILE A 132 7.11 -20.73 13.18
C ILE A 132 7.91 -19.78 12.27
N CYS A 133 9.19 -20.05 12.08
CA CYS A 133 10.06 -19.27 11.19
C CYS A 133 9.51 -19.24 9.75
N LEU A 134 9.04 -20.37 9.23
CA LEU A 134 8.44 -20.44 7.89
C LEU A 134 7.17 -19.59 7.75
N VAL A 135 6.27 -19.66 8.72
CA VAL A 135 5.07 -18.79 8.72
C VAL A 135 5.46 -17.32 8.77
N LYS A 136 6.41 -16.95 9.63
CA LYS A 136 6.92 -15.58 9.72
C LYS A 136 7.61 -15.11 8.43
N ALA A 137 8.33 -15.98 7.74
CA ALA A 137 9.07 -15.64 6.53
C ALA A 137 8.21 -15.61 5.26
N MET A 138 7.18 -16.45 5.16
CA MET A 138 6.43 -16.65 3.92
C MET A 138 5.00 -16.10 3.96
N VAL A 139 4.35 -16.08 5.12
CA VAL A 139 2.94 -15.65 5.24
C VAL A 139 2.85 -14.21 5.72
N PHE A 140 3.60 -13.84 6.75
CA PHE A 140 3.54 -12.50 7.33
C PHE A 140 3.93 -11.40 6.35
N PRO A 141 5.00 -11.53 5.53
CA PRO A 141 5.34 -10.48 4.55
C PRO A 141 4.23 -10.21 3.54
N VAL A 142 3.48 -11.23 3.15
CA VAL A 142 2.31 -11.08 2.27
C VAL A 142 1.18 -10.33 2.98
N ALA A 143 0.93 -10.67 4.24
CA ALA A 143 -0.14 -10.07 5.03
C ALA A 143 0.12 -8.60 5.43
N VAL A 144 1.39 -8.19 5.50
CA VAL A 144 1.80 -6.81 5.89
C VAL A 144 2.39 -6.01 4.72
N TYR A 145 2.18 -6.45 3.49
CA TYR A 145 2.66 -5.73 2.32
C TYR A 145 2.06 -4.33 2.25
N GLY A 146 2.91 -3.29 2.12
CA GLY A 146 2.48 -1.90 2.07
C GLY A 146 1.97 -1.32 3.39
N CYS A 147 2.18 -2.01 4.53
CA CYS A 147 1.66 -1.59 5.83
C CYS A 147 2.25 -0.27 6.34
N GLU A 148 3.32 0.21 5.73
CA GLU A 148 3.99 1.47 6.08
C GLU A 148 3.04 2.66 5.92
N SER A 149 2.17 2.62 4.90
CA SER A 149 1.18 3.66 4.60
C SER A 149 -0.14 3.51 5.36
N TRP A 150 -0.40 2.38 6.02
CA TRP A 150 -1.72 2.12 6.60
C TRP A 150 -2.02 2.96 7.84
N THR A 151 -3.18 3.58 7.86
CA THR A 151 -3.78 4.13 9.08
C THR A 151 -4.66 3.06 9.72
N ILE A 152 -4.19 2.47 10.84
CA ILE A 152 -4.83 1.32 11.48
C ILE A 152 -5.82 1.82 12.54
N LYS A 153 -7.10 1.50 12.36
CA LYS A 153 -8.18 1.76 13.32
C LYS A 153 -8.31 0.58 14.29
N LYS A 154 -9.05 0.75 15.39
CA LYS A 154 -9.25 -0.30 16.41
C LYS A 154 -9.82 -1.60 15.84
N ALA A 155 -10.72 -1.51 14.87
CA ALA A 155 -11.31 -2.69 14.22
C ALA A 155 -10.29 -3.47 13.39
N GLU A 156 -9.34 -2.79 12.77
CA GLU A 156 -8.27 -3.42 11.99
C GLU A 156 -7.26 -4.14 12.89
N HIS A 157 -6.92 -3.56 14.05
CA HIS A 157 -6.10 -4.24 15.07
C HIS A 157 -6.71 -5.59 15.44
N GLN A 158 -8.02 -5.62 15.69
CA GLN A 158 -8.70 -6.89 16.02
C GLN A 158 -8.62 -7.92 14.88
N ARG A 159 -8.73 -7.45 13.61
CA ARG A 159 -8.62 -8.34 12.43
C ARG A 159 -7.20 -8.89 12.24
N ILE A 160 -6.19 -8.05 12.45
CA ILE A 160 -4.78 -8.44 12.35
C ILE A 160 -4.46 -9.48 13.42
N ASN A 161 -4.86 -9.25 14.66
CA ASN A 161 -4.68 -10.19 15.77
C ASN A 161 -5.44 -11.50 15.56
N ALA A 162 -6.66 -11.43 15.03
CA ALA A 162 -7.43 -12.64 14.69
C ALA A 162 -6.79 -13.44 13.56
N PHE A 163 -6.18 -12.78 12.57
CA PHE A 163 -5.43 -13.43 11.51
C PHE A 163 -4.17 -14.13 12.06
N GLU A 164 -3.39 -13.45 12.89
CA GLU A 164 -2.21 -14.02 13.53
C GLU A 164 -2.56 -15.29 14.32
N LEU A 165 -3.57 -15.20 15.18
CA LEU A 165 -4.08 -16.35 15.94
C LEU A 165 -4.56 -17.48 15.05
N TRP A 166 -5.21 -17.17 13.92
CA TRP A 166 -5.61 -18.17 12.95
C TRP A 166 -4.41 -18.90 12.35
N CYS A 167 -3.31 -18.17 12.01
CA CYS A 167 -2.07 -18.79 11.54
C CYS A 167 -1.51 -19.77 12.57
N TRP A 168 -1.42 -19.35 13.83
CA TRP A 168 -0.88 -20.18 14.91
C TRP A 168 -1.74 -21.39 15.21
N ARG A 169 -3.08 -21.25 15.22
CA ARG A 169 -3.99 -22.38 15.38
C ARG A 169 -3.83 -23.40 14.25
N ARG A 170 -3.69 -22.92 13.01
CA ARG A 170 -3.48 -23.78 11.85
C ARG A 170 -2.14 -24.52 11.94
N LEU A 171 -1.07 -23.82 12.34
CA LEU A 171 0.24 -24.41 12.56
C LEU A 171 0.22 -25.51 13.61
N LEU A 172 -0.45 -25.28 14.74
CA LEU A 172 -0.61 -26.24 15.84
C LEU A 172 -1.72 -27.28 15.57
N ARG A 173 -2.43 -27.18 14.45
CA ARG A 173 -3.58 -28.03 14.09
C ARG A 173 -4.69 -28.03 15.14
N VAL A 174 -4.89 -26.91 15.81
CA VAL A 174 -5.96 -26.73 16.79
C VAL A 174 -7.19 -26.20 16.08
N PRO A 175 -8.27 -26.99 15.92
CA PRO A 175 -9.49 -26.49 15.32
C PRO A 175 -10.08 -25.38 16.18
N TRP A 176 -10.81 -24.45 15.55
CA TRP A 176 -11.43 -23.35 16.29
C TRP A 176 -12.47 -23.83 17.31
N THR A 177 -13.07 -25.02 17.09
CA THR A 177 -13.99 -25.66 17.99
C THR A 177 -13.34 -26.23 19.26
N ALA A 178 -12.02 -26.41 19.27
CA ALA A 178 -11.32 -26.84 20.46
C ALA A 178 -11.38 -25.72 21.52
N ARG A 179 -11.77 -26.10 22.74
CA ARG A 179 -11.87 -25.18 23.91
C ARG A 179 -10.52 -24.72 24.43
N ARG A 180 -9.58 -24.46 23.51
CA ARG A 180 -8.23 -24.01 23.85
C ARG A 180 -8.17 -22.49 23.77
N SER A 181 -7.74 -21.83 24.86
CA SER A 181 -7.68 -20.37 24.93
C SER A 181 -6.61 -19.78 23.99
N ASN A 182 -6.82 -18.55 23.53
CA ASN A 182 -5.84 -17.85 22.71
C ASN A 182 -4.52 -17.64 23.45
N GLN A 183 -4.56 -17.38 24.77
CA GLN A 183 -3.37 -17.25 25.60
C GLN A 183 -2.56 -18.55 25.65
N SER A 184 -3.22 -19.71 25.70
CA SER A 184 -2.55 -21.01 25.67
C SER A 184 -1.83 -21.24 24.31
N ILE A 185 -2.44 -20.83 23.20
CA ILE A 185 -1.82 -20.89 21.87
C ILE A 185 -0.58 -19.99 21.79
N LEU A 186 -0.70 -18.72 22.20
CA LEU A 186 0.39 -17.78 22.18
C LEU A 186 1.53 -18.20 23.12
N LYS A 187 1.21 -18.77 24.28
CA LYS A 187 2.22 -19.29 25.22
C LYS A 187 3.04 -20.45 24.63
N GLU A 188 2.39 -21.35 23.88
CA GLU A 188 3.05 -22.47 23.23
C GLU A 188 3.93 -22.04 22.05
N ILE A 189 3.43 -21.11 21.21
CA ILE A 189 4.17 -20.54 20.10
C ILE A 189 5.31 -19.66 20.62
N SER A 190 5.06 -18.91 21.71
CA SER A 190 6.00 -17.95 22.30
C SER A 190 6.65 -17.07 21.21
N PRO A 191 5.84 -16.38 20.39
CA PRO A 191 6.39 -15.61 19.29
C PRO A 191 7.30 -14.51 19.84
N GLU A 192 8.49 -14.35 19.27
CA GLU A 192 9.44 -13.29 19.63
C GLU A 192 8.81 -11.89 19.49
N TYR A 193 7.93 -11.73 18.51
CA TYR A 193 7.16 -10.52 18.25
C TYR A 193 5.81 -10.86 17.60
N SER A 194 4.82 -10.02 17.83
CA SER A 194 3.50 -10.11 17.20
C SER A 194 3.52 -9.58 15.76
N LEU A 195 2.47 -9.90 14.99
CA LEU A 195 2.29 -9.34 13.66
C LEU A 195 2.16 -7.80 13.69
N GLU A 196 1.48 -7.24 14.69
CA GLU A 196 1.38 -5.79 14.89
C GLU A 196 2.74 -5.15 15.18
N GLU A 197 3.56 -5.81 15.99
CA GLU A 197 4.91 -5.33 16.27
C GLU A 197 5.79 -5.37 15.03
N LEU A 198 5.68 -6.40 14.18
CA LEU A 198 6.35 -6.45 12.88
C LEU A 198 5.94 -5.26 11.99
N MET A 199 4.65 -4.93 11.95
CA MET A 199 4.15 -3.78 11.19
C MET A 199 4.72 -2.47 11.73
N LEU A 200 4.75 -2.31 13.05
CA LEU A 200 5.33 -1.13 13.70
C LEU A 200 6.84 -1.00 13.36
N ARG A 201 7.58 -2.09 13.47
CA ARG A 201 9.01 -2.11 13.09
C ARG A 201 9.23 -1.69 11.64
N ARG A 202 8.41 -2.17 10.69
CA ARG A 202 8.50 -1.76 9.28
C ARG A 202 8.19 -0.28 9.09
N LYS A 203 7.17 0.24 9.75
CA LYS A 203 6.85 1.68 9.72
C LYS A 203 8.01 2.53 10.26
N LEU A 204 8.62 2.13 11.36
CA LEU A 204 9.75 2.83 11.95
C LEU A 204 11.00 2.75 11.03
N GLN A 205 11.28 1.60 10.44
CA GLN A 205 12.37 1.45 9.46
C GLN A 205 12.16 2.33 8.24
N TYR A 206 10.93 2.38 7.71
CA TYR A 206 10.59 3.26 6.60
C TYR A 206 10.77 4.74 6.99
N PHE A 207 10.28 5.13 8.16
CA PHE A 207 10.42 6.48 8.68
C PHE A 207 11.90 6.86 8.87
N ASP A 208 12.71 5.99 9.45
CA ASP A 208 14.14 6.21 9.64
C ASP A 208 14.85 6.39 8.30
N HIS A 209 14.60 5.49 7.35
CA HIS A 209 15.14 5.60 5.99
C HIS A 209 14.73 6.91 5.30
N LEU A 210 13.51 7.35 5.51
CA LEU A 210 12.97 8.59 4.97
C LEU A 210 13.67 9.81 5.59
N MET A 211 13.94 9.78 6.90
CA MET A 211 14.60 10.87 7.61
C MET A 211 16.08 11.03 7.24
N GLN A 212 16.74 9.97 6.81
CA GLN A 212 18.13 10.00 6.33
C GLN A 212 18.26 10.70 4.97
N ARG A 213 17.20 10.76 4.16
CA ARG A 213 17.24 11.47 2.87
C ARG A 213 17.22 12.99 3.09
N ALA A 214 18.19 13.71 2.51
CA ALA A 214 18.32 15.16 2.69
C ALA A 214 17.12 15.94 2.14
N ASP A 215 16.64 15.62 0.94
CA ASP A 215 15.66 16.39 0.17
C ASP A 215 14.44 15.56 -0.26
N SER A 216 13.90 14.69 0.62
CA SER A 216 12.70 13.96 0.24
C SER A 216 11.44 14.81 0.48
N LEU A 217 10.55 14.76 -0.50
CA LEU A 217 9.24 15.42 -0.43
C LEU A 217 8.39 14.88 0.72
N GLU A 218 8.45 13.57 0.93
CA GLU A 218 7.74 12.85 1.97
C GLU A 218 8.19 13.32 3.36
N LYS A 219 9.51 13.48 3.57
CA LYS A 219 10.06 14.03 4.80
C LYS A 219 9.51 15.43 5.08
N THR A 220 9.53 16.30 4.07
CA THR A 220 9.04 17.67 4.21
C THR A 220 7.54 17.70 4.51
N SER A 221 6.75 16.83 3.87
CA SER A 221 5.31 16.69 4.12
C SER A 221 5.01 16.21 5.54
N MET A 222 5.75 15.22 6.03
CA MET A 222 5.57 14.69 7.39
C MET A 222 5.95 15.71 8.46
N LEU A 223 7.07 16.42 8.29
CA LEU A 223 7.53 17.42 9.26
C LEU A 223 6.57 18.61 9.35
N ARG A 224 6.02 19.10 8.22
CA ARG A 224 5.02 20.18 8.22
C ARG A 224 3.74 19.80 8.95
N ASN A 225 3.28 18.57 8.83
CA ASN A 225 2.09 18.09 9.56
C ASN A 225 2.33 18.06 11.07
N ILE A 226 3.55 17.82 11.52
CA ILE A 226 3.92 17.86 12.94
C ILE A 226 3.94 19.29 13.47
N GLU A 227 4.52 20.24 12.74
CA GLU A 227 4.56 21.66 13.10
C GLU A 227 3.17 22.30 13.14
N GLY A 228 2.27 21.97 12.21
CA GLY A 228 0.89 22.48 12.17
C GLY A 228 0.05 22.09 13.39
N ARG A 229 0.34 20.98 14.07
CA ARG A 229 -0.34 20.55 15.30
C ARG A 229 0.13 21.27 16.56
N ARG A 230 1.35 21.82 16.60
CA ARG A 230 1.87 22.56 17.75
C ARG A 230 1.28 23.96 17.94
N ARG A 231 0.60 24.52 16.94
CA ARG A 231 0.03 25.87 16.99
C ARG A 231 -1.41 25.95 17.51
N ARG A 232 -1.97 24.86 18.08
CA ARG A 232 -3.28 24.82 18.73
C ARG A 232 -3.13 24.33 20.17
N GLY A 233 -2.30 25.00 20.92
CA GLY A 233 -2.25 24.94 22.38
C GLY A 233 -2.43 26.35 22.94
#